data_7e6bf46a995f04974253efa4bb18c503
#
_entry.id   7e6bf46a995f04974253efa4bb18c503
#
_cell.length_a   1.000
_cell.length_b   1.000
_cell.length_c   1.000
_cell.angle_alpha   90.00
_cell.angle_beta   90.00
_cell.angle_gamma   90.00
#
_symmetry.space_group_name_H-M   'P 1'
#
loop_
_entity.id
_entity.type
_entity.pdbx_description
1 polymer ?
#
loop_
_entity_poly.entity_id
_entity_poly.type
_entity_poly.pdbx_seq_one_letter_code
_entity_poly.pdbx_strand_id
1 'polypeptide(L)'
;MALRFIPAGAKVFRKARTKDSREVLRRLQGYLDSNCGKFAVILCSFWKDQQDAVTYQELRRAVADGTITTEMLGLWMQDYSVLVAGQLAGMWADAAAAGAKGQPLLDGTGFKFSLQEPGIAGWISQRGAEFITSSTQEQKDAIAALLSKKMRDGHTAGELARLIRPCIGLTAGDAKAAARFYDNIVENMKKEHPRMKPESIKRKALDATQKYAERKHRYRAFTIAQTECAFAYNRGADEGVRQAQAQDLLEPVKKRWCTSGDDAVCTLCNSLDGTELDMDENFNIGGRILFKGQHLLPPAHPRCACGVQYIETSPPVHTDIPGMDIAVTQNNSFREYSDEEINNIAGQTETIISRYVSTPSKWSGNMVITDSGVDDGTGHIVKYGKLWDCDIVTGHETAPAIIMHEQLHARSASYYGVNVYSQFQRIEEASVQYMAMEICMAEGIEVIDSVYDENVDILRKIRGYLDSFGTDLDFAKALIEVPLPGRMDWISEKLYATIRENTKITVADYIGLTNLLDSLY
;
A
#
# COMPACT_ATOMS: atom_id res chain seq x y z
N MET A 1 -0.84 -24.05 24.04
CA MET A 1 0.13 -24.70 23.11
C MET A 1 -0.69 -25.45 22.08
N ALA A 2 -0.73 -25.01 20.85
CA ALA A 2 -1.34 -25.80 19.77
C ALA A 2 -0.25 -26.72 19.20
N LEU A 3 -0.41 -28.01 19.34
CA LEU A 3 0.45 -29.01 18.73
C LEU A 3 0.34 -28.92 17.20
N ARG A 4 1.42 -28.56 16.53
CA ARG A 4 1.54 -28.64 15.08
C ARG A 4 1.93 -30.07 14.71
N PHE A 5 1.04 -30.76 14.00
CA PHE A 5 1.41 -31.97 13.26
C PHE A 5 2.19 -31.56 12.01
N ILE A 6 3.49 -31.85 11.98
CA ILE A 6 4.29 -31.85 10.76
C ILE A 6 4.29 -33.30 10.27
N PRO A 7 3.81 -33.61 9.05
CA PRO A 7 3.91 -34.97 8.53
C PRO A 7 5.40 -35.34 8.40
N ALA A 8 5.81 -36.39 9.06
CA ALA A 8 7.14 -36.96 8.89
C ALA A 8 7.31 -37.41 7.43
N GLY A 9 8.15 -36.71 6.67
CA GLY A 9 8.52 -37.10 5.30
C GLY A 9 8.40 -36.05 4.21
N ALA A 10 7.92 -34.85 4.48
CA ALA A 10 8.00 -33.76 3.51
C ALA A 10 9.47 -33.31 3.38
N LYS A 11 10.16 -33.73 2.32
CA LYS A 11 11.44 -33.12 1.94
C LYS A 11 11.17 -31.66 1.60
N VAL A 12 11.52 -30.75 2.53
CA VAL A 12 11.56 -29.33 2.24
C VAL A 12 12.67 -29.12 1.21
N PHE A 13 12.30 -28.94 -0.04
CA PHE A 13 13.26 -28.53 -1.06
C PHE A 13 13.70 -27.11 -0.71
N ARG A 14 14.88 -26.97 -0.11
CA ARG A 14 15.52 -25.68 0.07
C ARG A 14 15.96 -25.19 -1.32
N LYS A 15 15.30 -24.17 -1.84
CA LYS A 15 15.77 -23.51 -3.07
C LYS A 15 17.17 -22.95 -2.82
N ALA A 16 18.08 -23.17 -3.79
CA ALA A 16 19.45 -22.66 -3.69
C ALA A 16 19.41 -21.12 -3.68
N ARG A 17 19.95 -20.52 -2.62
CA ARG A 17 20.04 -19.06 -2.49
C ARG A 17 21.21 -18.54 -3.29
N THR A 18 20.99 -17.44 -4.01
CA THR A 18 22.07 -16.70 -4.68
C THR A 18 22.94 -15.99 -3.64
N LYS A 19 24.14 -15.58 -4.05
CA LYS A 19 25.04 -14.78 -3.22
C LYS A 19 24.35 -13.47 -2.81
N ASP A 20 23.68 -12.83 -3.76
CA ASP A 20 23.05 -11.52 -3.57
C ASP A 20 21.79 -11.59 -2.68
N SER A 21 20.96 -12.65 -2.79
CA SER A 21 19.83 -12.82 -1.87
C SER A 21 20.28 -12.99 -0.42
N ARG A 22 21.43 -13.66 -0.17
CA ARG A 22 22.02 -13.75 1.16
C ARG A 22 22.54 -12.41 1.65
N GLU A 23 23.14 -11.63 0.76
CA GLU A 23 23.68 -10.31 1.09
C GLU A 23 22.56 -9.32 1.43
N VAL A 24 21.46 -9.28 0.63
CA VAL A 24 20.25 -8.49 0.92
C VAL A 24 19.72 -8.79 2.33
N LEU A 25 19.57 -10.07 2.65
CA LEU A 25 19.07 -10.48 3.97
C LEU A 25 20.05 -10.13 5.10
N ARG A 26 21.34 -10.29 4.87
CA ARG A 26 22.37 -9.91 5.85
C ARG A 26 22.35 -8.41 6.16
N ARG A 27 22.23 -7.57 5.13
CA ARG A 27 22.13 -6.11 5.28
C ARG A 27 20.84 -5.69 5.98
N LEU A 28 19.70 -6.28 5.60
CA LEU A 28 18.41 -6.05 6.27
C LEU A 28 18.49 -6.45 7.75
N GLN A 29 18.95 -7.67 8.06
CA GLN A 29 19.03 -8.15 9.44
C GLN A 29 19.97 -7.28 10.27
N GLY A 30 21.13 -6.91 9.75
CA GLY A 30 22.07 -6.02 10.41
C GLY A 30 21.45 -4.64 10.74
N TYR A 31 20.62 -4.11 9.84
CA TYR A 31 19.88 -2.87 10.08
C TYR A 31 18.83 -3.05 11.20
N LEU A 32 18.03 -4.12 11.14
CA LEU A 32 16.98 -4.41 12.13
C LEU A 32 17.59 -4.59 13.53
N ASP A 33 18.64 -5.37 13.64
CA ASP A 33 19.35 -5.64 14.92
C ASP A 33 19.91 -4.36 15.54
N SER A 34 20.41 -3.44 14.72
CA SER A 34 21.04 -2.20 15.17
C SER A 34 20.05 -1.11 15.58
N ASN A 35 18.83 -1.12 15.03
CA ASN A 35 17.92 0.02 15.13
C ASN A 35 16.57 -0.29 15.81
N CYS A 36 16.02 -1.51 15.67
CA CYS A 36 14.69 -1.81 16.24
C CYS A 36 14.62 -1.58 17.77
N GLY A 37 15.69 -1.86 18.50
CA GLY A 37 15.75 -1.60 19.94
C GLY A 37 15.60 -0.12 20.29
N LYS A 38 16.22 0.77 19.52
CA LYS A 38 16.14 2.23 19.72
C LYS A 38 14.71 2.74 19.52
N PHE A 39 14.06 2.28 18.44
CA PHE A 39 12.68 2.67 18.13
C PHE A 39 11.67 2.09 19.13
N ALA A 40 11.90 0.85 19.60
CA ALA A 40 11.08 0.28 20.67
C ALA A 40 11.15 1.10 21.97
N VAL A 41 12.32 1.66 22.32
CA VAL A 41 12.48 2.56 23.47
C VAL A 41 11.66 3.84 23.28
N ILE A 42 11.70 4.44 22.08
CA ILE A 42 10.92 5.64 21.76
C ILE A 42 9.41 5.37 21.93
N LEU A 43 8.89 4.28 21.38
CA LEU A 43 7.49 3.91 21.54
C LEU A 43 7.10 3.68 23.00
N CYS A 44 7.95 3.01 23.77
CA CYS A 44 7.71 2.80 25.20
C CYS A 44 7.67 4.12 25.98
N SER A 45 8.55 5.09 25.67
CA SER A 45 8.54 6.40 26.31
C SER A 45 7.25 7.16 26.01
N PHE A 46 6.79 7.16 24.76
CA PHE A 46 5.52 7.80 24.40
C PHE A 46 4.32 7.21 25.16
N TRP A 47 4.23 5.89 25.26
CA TRP A 47 3.14 5.31 26.05
C TRP A 47 3.27 5.62 27.53
N LYS A 48 4.48 5.72 28.05
CA LYS A 48 4.73 6.14 29.42
C LYS A 48 4.29 7.58 29.66
N ASP A 49 4.68 8.50 28.76
CA ASP A 49 4.27 9.90 28.83
C ASP A 49 2.75 10.05 28.73
N GLN A 50 2.11 9.29 27.84
CA GLN A 50 0.66 9.24 27.69
C GLN A 50 -0.02 8.71 28.96
N GLN A 51 0.54 7.69 29.61
CA GLN A 51 0.05 7.19 30.90
C GLN A 51 0.19 8.25 32.01
N ASP A 52 1.27 9.01 32.01
CA ASP A 52 1.55 10.02 33.00
C ASP A 52 0.76 11.33 32.79
N ALA A 53 0.36 11.62 31.55
CA ALA A 53 -0.49 12.76 31.19
C ALA A 53 -1.90 12.68 31.77
N VAL A 54 -2.40 11.46 32.05
CA VAL A 54 -3.73 11.26 32.65
C VAL A 54 -3.61 10.91 34.11
N THR A 55 -4.14 11.76 34.96
CA THR A 55 -4.15 11.51 36.39
C THR A 55 -5.18 10.45 36.79
N TYR A 56 -4.91 9.72 37.87
CA TYR A 56 -5.89 8.77 38.44
C TYR A 56 -7.19 9.44 38.83
N GLN A 57 -7.15 10.72 39.22
CA GLN A 57 -8.35 11.46 39.61
C GLN A 57 -9.24 11.76 38.41
N GLU A 58 -8.66 12.15 37.28
CA GLU A 58 -9.40 12.40 36.05
C GLU A 58 -10.03 11.13 35.53
N LEU A 59 -9.25 10.04 35.40
CA LEU A 59 -9.78 8.73 35.03
C LEU A 59 -10.90 8.24 35.94
N ARG A 60 -10.74 8.40 37.27
CA ARG A 60 -11.74 8.01 38.25
C ARG A 60 -13.04 8.80 38.11
N ARG A 61 -12.95 10.11 37.90
CA ARG A 61 -14.13 10.96 37.66
C ARG A 61 -14.83 10.53 36.36
N ALA A 62 -14.08 10.45 35.27
CA ALA A 62 -14.63 10.06 33.98
C ALA A 62 -15.30 8.66 34.00
N VAL A 63 -14.73 7.69 34.74
CA VAL A 63 -15.35 6.38 34.95
C VAL A 63 -16.61 6.48 35.79
N ALA A 64 -16.58 7.28 36.89
CA ALA A 64 -17.72 7.41 37.80
C ALA A 64 -18.91 8.14 37.15
N ASP A 65 -18.62 9.15 36.34
CA ASP A 65 -19.62 9.99 35.69
C ASP A 65 -20.14 9.36 34.38
N GLY A 66 -19.58 8.21 33.97
CA GLY A 66 -19.89 7.57 32.70
C GLY A 66 -19.50 8.40 31.47
N THR A 67 -18.63 9.40 31.67
CA THR A 67 -18.18 10.37 30.65
C THR A 67 -16.96 9.91 29.87
N ILE A 68 -16.42 8.71 30.11
CA ILE A 68 -15.44 8.11 29.19
C ILE A 68 -16.17 7.76 27.89
N THR A 69 -16.41 8.78 27.09
CA THR A 69 -16.93 8.59 25.74
C THR A 69 -15.78 8.22 24.82
N THR A 70 -16.13 7.50 23.76
CA THR A 70 -15.20 7.19 22.66
C THR A 70 -14.59 8.48 22.08
N GLU A 71 -15.31 9.59 22.17
CA GLU A 71 -14.93 10.93 21.74
C GLU A 71 -13.82 11.55 22.61
N MET A 72 -13.98 11.54 23.93
CA MET A 72 -12.94 12.04 24.86
C MET A 72 -11.62 11.27 24.72
N LEU A 73 -11.71 9.95 24.64
CA LEU A 73 -10.55 9.11 24.39
C LEU A 73 -9.95 9.38 22.99
N GLY A 74 -10.79 9.70 22.00
CA GLY A 74 -10.35 10.05 20.66
C GLY A 74 -9.50 11.29 20.60
N LEU A 75 -9.97 12.39 21.18
CA LEU A 75 -9.25 13.66 21.22
C LEU A 75 -7.93 13.55 21.98
N TRP A 76 -7.95 12.93 23.14
CA TRP A 76 -6.74 12.77 23.95
C TRP A 76 -5.68 11.84 23.31
N MET A 77 -6.09 10.79 22.60
CA MET A 77 -5.17 9.87 21.94
C MET A 77 -4.65 10.40 20.59
N GLN A 78 -5.43 11.24 19.91
CA GLN A 78 -5.06 11.76 18.59
C GLN A 78 -3.81 12.63 18.66
N ASP A 79 -3.68 13.50 19.64
CA ASP A 79 -2.51 14.37 19.81
C ASP A 79 -1.22 13.56 20.01
N TYR A 80 -1.27 12.51 20.84
CA TYR A 80 -0.13 11.62 21.04
C TYR A 80 0.22 10.80 19.80
N SER A 81 -0.77 10.36 19.05
CA SER A 81 -0.54 9.61 17.79
C SER A 81 0.18 10.48 16.75
N VAL A 82 -0.15 11.76 16.65
CA VAL A 82 0.54 12.71 15.77
C VAL A 82 2.01 12.88 16.18
N LEU A 83 2.28 13.05 17.48
CA LEU A 83 3.66 13.14 17.98
C LEU A 83 4.47 11.87 17.69
N VAL A 84 3.88 10.71 17.91
CA VAL A 84 4.51 9.40 17.60
C VAL A 84 4.79 9.28 16.12
N ALA A 85 3.84 9.62 15.25
CA ALA A 85 4.01 9.57 13.80
C ALA A 85 5.12 10.51 13.32
N GLY A 86 5.23 11.71 13.90
CA GLY A 86 6.32 12.66 13.61
C GLY A 86 7.70 12.09 13.93
N GLN A 87 7.86 11.38 15.05
CA GLN A 87 9.11 10.71 15.40
C GLN A 87 9.38 9.47 14.52
N LEU A 88 8.35 8.73 14.17
CA LEU A 88 8.46 7.57 13.28
C LEU A 88 8.79 7.97 11.84
N ALA A 89 8.41 9.16 11.38
CA ALA A 89 8.75 9.66 10.05
C ALA A 89 10.28 9.69 9.82
N GLY A 90 11.05 10.17 10.82
CA GLY A 90 12.52 10.11 10.79
C GLY A 90 13.05 8.68 10.73
N MET A 91 12.46 7.77 11.50
CA MET A 91 12.80 6.36 11.50
C MET A 91 12.52 5.70 10.14
N TRP A 92 11.37 5.97 9.53
CA TRP A 92 11.04 5.45 8.19
C TRP A 92 11.98 6.00 7.12
N ALA A 93 12.34 7.29 7.20
CA ALA A 93 13.31 7.89 6.30
C ALA A 93 14.70 7.25 6.41
N ASP A 94 15.19 7.03 7.63
CA ASP A 94 16.48 6.36 7.90
C ASP A 94 16.46 4.90 7.40
N ALA A 95 15.36 4.18 7.65
CA ALA A 95 15.19 2.81 7.21
C ALA A 95 15.11 2.70 5.68
N ALA A 96 14.40 3.62 5.02
CA ALA A 96 14.31 3.67 3.57
C ALA A 96 15.68 3.98 2.93
N ALA A 97 16.41 4.95 3.44
CA ALA A 97 17.77 5.25 2.98
C ALA A 97 18.73 4.06 3.16
N ALA A 98 18.60 3.33 4.28
CA ALA A 98 19.36 2.10 4.52
C ALA A 98 18.94 0.98 3.56
N GLY A 99 17.66 0.88 3.23
CA GLY A 99 17.12 -0.09 2.28
C GLY A 99 17.65 0.11 0.86
N ALA A 100 17.65 1.34 0.37
CA ALA A 100 18.25 1.69 -0.93
C ALA A 100 19.73 1.31 -0.97
N LYS A 101 20.51 1.68 0.05
CA LYS A 101 21.91 1.28 0.19
C LYS A 101 22.11 -0.23 0.39
N GLY A 102 21.06 -0.91 0.83
CA GLY A 102 21.08 -2.34 1.11
C GLY A 102 20.97 -3.23 -0.12
N GLN A 103 20.78 -2.67 -1.31
CA GLN A 103 20.67 -3.44 -2.54
C GLN A 103 22.03 -3.62 -3.20
N PRO A 104 22.54 -4.88 -3.31
CA PRO A 104 23.80 -5.15 -3.98
C PRO A 104 23.82 -4.69 -5.43
N LEU A 105 22.67 -4.69 -6.11
CA LEU A 105 22.51 -4.24 -7.48
C LEU A 105 22.91 -2.76 -7.68
N LEU A 106 22.80 -1.94 -6.64
CA LEU A 106 23.17 -0.53 -6.67
C LEU A 106 24.63 -0.28 -6.29
N ASP A 107 25.35 -1.30 -5.83
CA ASP A 107 26.75 -1.15 -5.42
C ASP A 107 27.62 -0.77 -6.64
N GLY A 108 28.40 0.31 -6.51
CA GLY A 108 29.33 0.75 -7.56
C GLY A 108 28.70 1.51 -8.72
N THR A 109 27.38 1.66 -8.79
CA THR A 109 26.70 2.43 -9.86
C THR A 109 26.86 3.95 -9.75
N GLY A 110 27.32 4.46 -8.61
CA GLY A 110 27.36 5.90 -8.33
C GLY A 110 25.99 6.50 -7.97
N PHE A 111 24.96 5.69 -7.91
CA PHE A 111 23.59 6.09 -7.58
C PHE A 111 23.50 6.80 -6.22
N LYS A 112 22.66 7.84 -6.14
CA LYS A 112 22.37 8.58 -4.91
C LYS A 112 20.87 8.58 -4.66
N PHE A 113 20.45 7.96 -3.57
CA PHE A 113 19.06 7.90 -3.14
C PHE A 113 18.56 9.27 -2.69
N SER A 114 17.39 9.69 -3.17
CA SER A 114 16.70 10.92 -2.76
C SER A 114 15.43 10.59 -1.98
N LEU A 115 15.34 11.09 -0.75
CA LEU A 115 14.13 11.02 0.07
C LEU A 115 13.04 12.04 -0.35
N GLN A 116 13.39 13.01 -1.20
CA GLN A 116 12.47 14.02 -1.70
C GLN A 116 11.66 13.54 -2.90
N GLU A 117 12.02 12.41 -3.49
CA GLU A 117 11.24 11.82 -4.57
C GLU A 117 9.82 11.50 -4.14
N PRO A 118 8.81 11.84 -4.98
CA PRO A 118 7.39 11.73 -4.62
C PRO A 118 6.99 10.33 -4.14
N GLY A 119 7.56 9.27 -4.72
CA GLY A 119 7.28 7.89 -4.37
C GLY A 119 7.56 7.55 -2.91
N ILE A 120 8.73 7.94 -2.40
CA ILE A 120 9.10 7.66 -1.01
C ILE A 120 8.54 8.69 -0.02
N ALA A 121 8.52 9.97 -0.40
CA ALA A 121 7.99 11.04 0.44
C ALA A 121 6.48 10.85 0.67
N GLY A 122 5.73 10.54 -0.38
CA GLY A 122 4.31 10.22 -0.32
C GLY A 122 4.04 8.98 0.54
N TRP A 123 4.83 7.91 0.37
CA TRP A 123 4.69 6.70 1.17
C TRP A 123 4.91 6.96 2.68
N ILE A 124 5.93 7.74 3.05
CA ILE A 124 6.18 8.08 4.47
C ILE A 124 4.99 8.85 5.06
N SER A 125 4.44 9.80 4.32
CA SER A 125 3.26 10.57 4.73
C SER A 125 2.02 9.69 4.92
N GLN A 126 1.70 8.86 3.94
CA GLN A 126 0.58 7.92 3.99
C GLN A 126 0.74 6.94 5.15
N ARG A 127 1.94 6.37 5.32
CA ARG A 127 2.21 5.43 6.42
C ARG A 127 2.00 6.07 7.79
N GLY A 128 2.37 7.35 7.93
CA GLY A 128 2.11 8.14 9.13
C GLY A 128 0.62 8.23 9.46
N ALA A 129 -0.21 8.56 8.47
CA ALA A 129 -1.65 8.65 8.62
C ALA A 129 -2.30 7.30 8.99
N GLU A 130 -1.89 6.21 8.32
CA GLU A 130 -2.35 4.86 8.63
C GLU A 130 -1.96 4.42 10.05
N PHE A 131 -0.73 4.71 10.47
CA PHE A 131 -0.23 4.38 11.80
C PHE A 131 -1.01 5.13 12.89
N ILE A 132 -1.29 6.42 12.70
CA ILE A 132 -2.10 7.23 13.62
C ILE A 132 -3.49 6.61 13.76
N THR A 133 -4.16 6.33 12.65
CA THR A 133 -5.52 5.79 12.65
C THR A 133 -5.59 4.42 13.34
N SER A 134 -4.69 3.50 13.00
CA SER A 134 -4.70 2.14 13.54
C SER A 134 -4.34 2.11 15.03
N SER A 135 -3.31 2.85 15.46
CA SER A 135 -2.91 2.87 16.87
C SER A 135 -3.94 3.55 17.77
N THR A 136 -4.63 4.58 17.28
CA THR A 136 -5.74 5.22 18.00
C THR A 136 -6.91 4.25 18.20
N GLN A 137 -7.31 3.53 17.14
CA GLN A 137 -8.40 2.56 17.23
C GLN A 137 -8.07 1.40 18.16
N GLU A 138 -6.88 0.83 18.09
CA GLU A 138 -6.45 -0.25 19.00
C GLU A 138 -6.48 0.16 20.47
N GLN A 139 -6.10 1.39 20.79
CA GLN A 139 -6.15 1.91 22.15
C GLN A 139 -7.60 2.11 22.63
N LYS A 140 -8.48 2.64 21.78
CA LYS A 140 -9.92 2.73 22.06
C LYS A 140 -10.52 1.38 22.38
N ASP A 141 -10.22 0.37 21.56
CA ASP A 141 -10.70 -0.99 21.73
C ASP A 141 -10.18 -1.65 23.03
N ALA A 142 -8.92 -1.35 23.40
CA ALA A 142 -8.34 -1.84 24.65
C ALA A 142 -9.06 -1.28 25.88
N ILE A 143 -9.33 0.01 25.90
CA ILE A 143 -10.03 0.68 26.99
C ILE A 143 -11.50 0.24 27.05
N ALA A 144 -12.20 0.21 25.92
CA ALA A 144 -13.58 -0.28 25.83
C ALA A 144 -13.71 -1.73 26.34
N ALA A 145 -12.74 -2.58 26.01
CA ALA A 145 -12.71 -3.97 26.49
C ALA A 145 -12.54 -4.09 28.00
N LEU A 146 -11.72 -3.21 28.63
CA LEU A 146 -11.55 -3.16 30.07
C LEU A 146 -12.81 -2.63 30.76
N LEU A 147 -13.42 -1.57 30.26
CA LEU A 147 -14.64 -0.98 30.78
C LEU A 147 -15.79 -2.02 30.75
N SER A 148 -16.00 -2.68 29.60
CA SER A 148 -17.06 -3.66 29.42
C SER A 148 -16.91 -4.88 30.35
N LYS A 149 -15.67 -5.34 30.58
CA LYS A 149 -15.41 -6.45 31.50
C LYS A 149 -15.68 -6.05 32.93
N LYS A 150 -15.20 -4.88 33.36
CA LYS A 150 -15.22 -4.47 34.76
C LYS A 150 -16.58 -3.98 35.22
N MET A 151 -17.40 -3.41 34.34
CA MET A 151 -18.80 -3.10 34.66
C MET A 151 -19.60 -4.36 35.02
N ARG A 152 -19.30 -5.50 34.39
CA ARG A 152 -19.93 -6.80 34.70
C ARG A 152 -19.45 -7.39 36.03
N ASP A 153 -18.17 -7.17 36.36
CA ASP A 153 -17.53 -7.78 37.54
C ASP A 153 -17.68 -6.94 38.83
N GLY A 154 -18.40 -5.79 38.79
CA GLY A 154 -18.73 -4.97 39.96
C GLY A 154 -17.54 -4.16 40.53
N HIS A 155 -16.54 -3.85 39.74
CA HIS A 155 -15.39 -3.05 40.20
C HIS A 155 -15.72 -1.56 40.38
N THR A 156 -15.12 -0.95 41.39
CA THR A 156 -15.25 0.49 41.62
C THR A 156 -14.55 1.34 40.57
N ALA A 157 -15.02 2.56 40.35
CA ALA A 157 -14.38 3.51 39.43
C ALA A 157 -12.87 3.73 39.72
N GLY A 158 -12.49 3.69 41.01
CA GLY A 158 -11.08 3.80 41.39
C GLY A 158 -10.23 2.61 41.02
N GLU A 159 -10.78 1.39 41.08
CA GLU A 159 -10.09 0.18 40.65
C GLU A 159 -9.95 0.13 39.12
N LEU A 160 -11.01 0.52 38.40
CA LEU A 160 -10.97 0.65 36.94
C LEU A 160 -9.91 1.64 36.46
N ALA A 161 -9.86 2.84 37.04
CA ALA A 161 -8.85 3.84 36.70
C ALA A 161 -7.42 3.31 36.86
N ARG A 162 -7.16 2.57 37.94
CA ARG A 162 -5.85 1.96 38.20
C ARG A 162 -5.48 0.82 37.27
N LEU A 163 -6.46 0.13 36.69
CA LEU A 163 -6.24 -0.93 35.70
C LEU A 163 -6.15 -0.40 34.28
N ILE A 164 -6.90 0.67 33.94
CA ILE A 164 -6.88 1.28 32.61
C ILE A 164 -5.52 1.95 32.33
N ARG A 165 -5.01 2.76 33.28
CA ARG A 165 -3.79 3.54 33.07
C ARG A 165 -2.58 2.72 32.62
N PRO A 166 -2.18 1.61 33.27
CA PRO A 166 -1.08 0.79 32.79
C PRO A 166 -1.36 0.05 31.48
N CYS A 167 -2.62 -0.01 31.02
CA CYS A 167 -3.00 -0.67 29.77
C CYS A 167 -3.04 0.31 28.57
N ILE A 168 -2.86 1.61 28.79
CA ILE A 168 -2.72 2.60 27.70
C ILE A 168 -1.52 2.21 26.84
N GLY A 169 -1.73 2.08 25.52
CA GLY A 169 -0.70 1.60 24.60
C GLY A 169 -0.68 0.09 24.39
N LEU A 170 -1.52 -0.70 25.05
CA LEU A 170 -1.70 -2.14 24.79
C LEU A 170 -2.79 -2.39 23.76
N THR A 171 -2.76 -3.58 23.15
CA THR A 171 -3.88 -4.08 22.35
C THR A 171 -5.06 -4.52 23.27
N ALA A 172 -6.26 -4.63 22.70
CA ALA A 172 -7.43 -5.14 23.44
C ALA A 172 -7.18 -6.53 24.05
N GLY A 173 -6.45 -7.40 23.33
CA GLY A 173 -6.06 -8.73 23.81
C GLY A 173 -5.14 -8.69 25.01
N ASP A 174 -4.09 -7.86 24.95
CA ASP A 174 -3.13 -7.71 26.04
C ASP A 174 -3.72 -6.98 27.24
N ALA A 175 -4.58 -5.98 27.05
CA ALA A 175 -5.31 -5.31 28.11
C ALA A 175 -6.26 -6.28 28.87
N LYS A 176 -7.00 -7.14 28.13
CA LYS A 176 -7.80 -8.22 28.74
C LYS A 176 -6.93 -9.23 29.49
N ALA A 177 -5.74 -9.56 28.98
CA ALA A 177 -4.81 -10.46 29.64
C ALA A 177 -4.24 -9.84 30.93
N ALA A 178 -3.91 -8.55 30.93
CA ALA A 178 -3.50 -7.82 32.14
C ALA A 178 -4.59 -7.79 33.21
N ALA A 179 -5.84 -7.58 32.82
CA ALA A 179 -6.96 -7.60 33.74
C ALA A 179 -7.18 -9.00 34.35
N ARG A 180 -7.09 -10.07 33.54
CA ARG A 180 -7.16 -11.45 34.06
C ARG A 180 -6.00 -11.77 34.99
N PHE A 181 -4.81 -11.28 34.68
CA PHE A 181 -3.64 -11.46 35.53
C PHE A 181 -3.83 -10.82 36.92
N TYR A 182 -4.41 -9.60 36.96
CA TYR A 182 -4.79 -8.96 38.22
C TYR A 182 -5.77 -9.83 39.02
N ASP A 183 -6.86 -10.28 38.40
CA ASP A 183 -7.89 -11.07 39.05
C ASP A 183 -7.31 -12.37 39.64
N ASN A 184 -6.45 -13.07 38.86
CA ASN A 184 -5.80 -14.31 39.30
C ASN A 184 -4.86 -14.08 40.51
N ILE A 185 -4.11 -12.98 40.52
CA ILE A 185 -3.23 -12.64 41.66
C ILE A 185 -4.07 -12.35 42.89
N VAL A 186 -5.16 -11.58 42.77
CA VAL A 186 -6.05 -11.28 43.89
C VAL A 186 -6.63 -12.56 44.47
N GLU A 187 -7.08 -13.49 43.61
CA GLU A 187 -7.65 -14.76 44.04
C GLU A 187 -6.64 -15.69 44.72
N ASN A 188 -5.44 -15.84 44.11
CA ASN A 188 -4.38 -16.67 44.68
C ASN A 188 -3.90 -16.12 46.02
N MET A 189 -3.66 -14.80 46.12
CA MET A 189 -3.23 -14.18 47.37
C MET A 189 -4.26 -14.27 48.51
N LYS A 190 -5.58 -14.26 48.18
CA LYS A 190 -6.63 -14.51 49.16
C LYS A 190 -6.56 -15.93 49.70
N LYS A 191 -6.26 -16.93 48.84
CA LYS A 191 -6.12 -18.34 49.23
C LYS A 191 -4.85 -18.57 50.06
N GLU A 192 -3.73 -18.05 49.61
CA GLU A 192 -2.40 -18.27 50.23
C GLU A 192 -2.21 -17.44 51.52
N HIS A 193 -2.83 -16.26 51.58
CA HIS A 193 -2.69 -15.32 52.69
C HIS A 193 -4.05 -14.85 53.24
N PRO A 194 -4.86 -15.75 53.83
CA PRO A 194 -6.24 -15.42 54.25
C PRO A 194 -6.34 -14.34 55.32
N ARG A 195 -5.25 -14.06 56.04
CA ARG A 195 -5.17 -12.99 57.07
C ARG A 195 -4.70 -11.63 56.54
N MET A 196 -4.33 -11.55 55.24
CA MET A 196 -3.89 -10.31 54.64
C MET A 196 -5.08 -9.37 54.37
N LYS A 197 -4.94 -8.10 54.68
CA LYS A 197 -6.00 -7.09 54.41
C LYS A 197 -6.28 -7.00 52.91
N PRO A 198 -7.57 -6.94 52.51
CA PRO A 198 -7.96 -6.89 51.10
C PRO A 198 -7.27 -5.77 50.29
N GLU A 199 -7.09 -4.58 50.90
CA GLU A 199 -6.40 -3.44 50.27
C GLU A 199 -4.93 -3.74 49.98
N SER A 200 -4.27 -4.48 50.87
CA SER A 200 -2.86 -4.90 50.69
C SER A 200 -2.74 -5.93 49.55
N ILE A 201 -3.70 -6.85 49.43
CA ILE A 201 -3.77 -7.81 48.31
C ILE A 201 -3.96 -7.06 46.98
N LYS A 202 -4.94 -6.16 46.93
CA LYS A 202 -5.22 -5.35 45.73
C LYS A 202 -4.01 -4.52 45.30
N ARG A 203 -3.31 -3.85 46.27
CA ARG A 203 -2.10 -3.09 45.97
C ARG A 203 -1.01 -3.95 45.34
N LYS A 204 -0.71 -5.12 45.94
CA LYS A 204 0.30 -6.05 45.41
C LYS A 204 -0.09 -6.59 44.03
N ALA A 205 -1.38 -6.87 43.81
CA ALA A 205 -1.89 -7.31 42.53
C ALA A 205 -1.74 -6.20 41.46
N LEU A 206 -2.01 -4.92 41.82
CA LEU A 206 -1.79 -3.79 40.91
C LEU A 206 -0.32 -3.60 40.55
N ASP A 207 0.60 -3.66 41.52
CA ASP A 207 2.03 -3.53 41.29
C ASP A 207 2.55 -4.64 40.36
N ALA A 208 2.06 -5.87 40.56
CA ALA A 208 2.41 -6.98 39.68
C ALA A 208 1.82 -6.83 38.27
N THR A 209 0.58 -6.33 38.18
CA THR A 209 -0.10 -6.09 36.90
C THR A 209 0.57 -4.96 36.12
N GLN A 210 1.04 -3.90 36.78
CA GLN A 210 1.83 -2.85 36.15
C GLN A 210 3.10 -3.42 35.52
N LYS A 211 3.87 -4.23 36.24
CA LYS A 211 5.07 -4.90 35.73
C LYS A 211 4.75 -5.85 34.55
N TYR A 212 3.59 -6.51 34.60
CA TYR A 212 3.12 -7.33 33.49
C TYR A 212 2.81 -6.48 32.25
N ALA A 213 2.08 -5.37 32.41
CA ALA A 213 1.76 -4.44 31.34
C ALA A 213 3.03 -3.83 30.71
N GLU A 214 4.03 -3.43 31.52
CA GLU A 214 5.32 -2.93 31.03
C GLU A 214 6.08 -3.96 30.18
N ARG A 215 6.02 -5.24 30.53
CA ARG A 215 6.59 -6.31 29.67
C ARG A 215 5.86 -6.43 28.35
N LYS A 216 4.52 -6.29 28.38
CA LYS A 216 3.69 -6.31 27.17
C LYS A 216 3.95 -5.10 26.28
N HIS A 217 4.15 -3.92 26.86
CA HIS A 217 4.55 -2.72 26.12
C HIS A 217 5.89 -2.92 25.41
N ARG A 218 6.92 -3.41 26.10
CA ARG A 218 8.22 -3.69 25.47
C ARG A 218 8.12 -4.68 24.31
N TYR A 219 7.36 -5.76 24.50
CA TYR A 219 7.15 -6.74 23.43
C TYR A 219 6.42 -6.12 22.23
N ARG A 220 5.33 -5.36 22.49
CA ARG A 220 4.57 -4.67 21.45
C ARG A 220 5.42 -3.63 20.72
N ALA A 221 6.13 -2.79 21.47
CA ALA A 221 7.01 -1.77 20.92
C ALA A 221 8.08 -2.39 20.00
N PHE A 222 8.71 -3.48 20.42
CA PHE A 222 9.67 -4.18 19.60
C PHE A 222 9.04 -4.78 18.34
N THR A 223 7.84 -5.36 18.46
CA THR A 223 7.09 -5.91 17.32
C THR A 223 6.75 -4.83 16.30
N ILE A 224 6.25 -3.66 16.75
CA ILE A 224 5.97 -2.51 15.89
C ILE A 224 7.27 -2.01 15.25
N ALA A 225 8.30 -1.75 16.05
CA ALA A 225 9.57 -1.22 15.56
C ALA A 225 10.18 -2.12 14.48
N GLN A 226 10.25 -3.42 14.70
CA GLN A 226 10.77 -4.38 13.72
C GLN A 226 9.93 -4.41 12.45
N THR A 227 8.61 -4.39 12.58
CA THR A 227 7.70 -4.42 11.43
C THR A 227 7.81 -3.14 10.60
N GLU A 228 7.78 -1.98 11.25
CA GLU A 228 7.87 -0.69 10.58
C GLU A 228 9.26 -0.46 9.94
N CYS A 229 10.33 -0.87 10.62
CA CYS A 229 11.67 -0.84 10.02
C CYS A 229 11.78 -1.72 8.78
N ALA A 230 11.25 -2.95 8.82
CA ALA A 230 11.26 -3.84 7.68
C ALA A 230 10.42 -3.30 6.51
N PHE A 231 9.29 -2.67 6.80
CA PHE A 231 8.48 -1.98 5.79
C PHE A 231 9.26 -0.88 5.08
N ALA A 232 9.78 0.07 5.87
CA ALA A 232 10.47 1.21 5.31
C ALA A 232 11.76 0.82 4.59
N TYR A 233 12.49 -0.17 5.12
CA TYR A 233 13.69 -0.70 4.47
C TYR A 233 13.38 -1.32 3.10
N ASN A 234 12.38 -2.21 3.01
CA ASN A 234 12.02 -2.83 1.74
C ASN A 234 11.42 -1.80 0.76
N ARG A 235 10.65 -0.81 1.27
CA ARG A 235 10.15 0.28 0.42
C ARG A 235 11.29 1.16 -0.11
N GLY A 236 12.27 1.47 0.73
CA GLY A 236 13.44 2.24 0.29
C GLY A 236 14.31 1.47 -0.70
N ALA A 237 14.41 0.15 -0.55
CA ALA A 237 15.07 -0.71 -1.52
C ALA A 237 14.39 -0.68 -2.90
N ASP A 238 13.05 -0.79 -2.92
CA ASP A 238 12.24 -0.68 -4.13
C ASP A 238 12.39 0.70 -4.80
N GLU A 239 12.23 1.74 -4.02
CA GLU A 239 12.34 3.11 -4.50
C GLU A 239 13.75 3.44 -4.98
N GLY A 240 14.79 2.92 -4.33
CA GLY A 240 16.17 3.09 -4.77
C GLY A 240 16.42 2.50 -6.15
N VAL A 241 15.87 1.33 -6.43
CA VAL A 241 15.95 0.70 -7.75
C VAL A 241 15.18 1.51 -8.79
N ARG A 242 13.96 1.98 -8.47
CA ARG A 242 13.15 2.83 -9.37
C ARG A 242 13.85 4.15 -9.70
N GLN A 243 14.45 4.81 -8.70
CA GLN A 243 15.21 6.04 -8.92
C GLN A 243 16.46 5.80 -9.77
N ALA A 244 17.13 4.65 -9.61
CA ALA A 244 18.28 4.29 -10.43
C ALA A 244 17.88 3.99 -11.88
N GLN A 245 16.74 3.32 -12.10
CA GLN A 245 16.18 3.11 -13.44
C GLN A 245 15.78 4.43 -14.10
N ALA A 246 15.17 5.35 -13.36
CA ALA A 246 14.81 6.68 -13.85
C ALA A 246 16.04 7.54 -14.23
N GLN A 247 17.24 7.15 -13.78
CA GLN A 247 18.53 7.77 -14.13
C GLN A 247 19.31 6.95 -15.16
N ASP A 248 18.70 5.97 -15.81
CA ASP A 248 19.31 5.07 -16.80
C ASP A 248 20.55 4.31 -16.25
N LEU A 249 20.59 4.06 -14.94
CA LEU A 249 21.68 3.33 -14.28
C LEU A 249 21.45 1.83 -14.19
N LEU A 250 20.23 1.37 -14.44
CA LEU A 250 19.82 -0.03 -14.38
C LEU A 250 18.91 -0.38 -15.55
N GLU A 251 19.12 -1.54 -16.11
CA GLU A 251 18.19 -2.20 -17.04
C GLU A 251 16.86 -2.58 -16.34
N PRO A 252 15.83 -3.02 -17.06
CA PRO A 252 14.62 -3.55 -16.45
C PRO A 252 14.94 -4.64 -15.43
N VAL A 253 14.29 -4.60 -14.27
CA VAL A 253 14.54 -5.53 -13.16
C VAL A 253 13.29 -6.30 -12.78
N LYS A 254 13.49 -7.52 -12.29
CA LYS A 254 12.49 -8.28 -11.54
C LYS A 254 12.81 -8.25 -10.06
N LYS A 255 11.77 -8.35 -9.24
CA LYS A 255 11.91 -8.49 -7.78
C LYS A 255 11.71 -9.94 -7.36
N ARG A 256 12.53 -10.40 -6.42
CA ARG A 256 12.47 -11.76 -5.87
C ARG A 256 12.29 -11.70 -4.37
N TRP A 257 11.29 -12.41 -3.85
CA TRP A 257 11.11 -12.56 -2.41
C TRP A 257 12.22 -13.43 -1.79
N CYS A 258 12.83 -12.95 -0.71
CA CYS A 258 13.92 -13.63 -0.03
C CYS A 258 13.59 -13.86 1.45
N THR A 259 13.77 -15.11 1.92
CA THR A 259 13.64 -15.48 3.33
C THR A 259 14.97 -15.97 3.89
N SER A 260 15.11 -16.00 5.23
CA SER A 260 16.27 -16.61 5.89
C SER A 260 16.38 -18.13 5.62
N GLY A 261 15.26 -18.80 5.30
CA GLY A 261 15.13 -20.22 4.98
C GLY A 261 15.56 -21.17 6.09
N ASP A 262 15.63 -20.66 7.32
CA ASP A 262 15.78 -21.46 8.53
C ASP A 262 14.41 -21.93 9.06
N ASP A 263 14.41 -22.68 10.14
CA ASP A 263 13.20 -23.22 10.75
C ASP A 263 12.30 -22.13 11.40
N ALA A 264 12.80 -20.88 11.50
CA ALA A 264 12.04 -19.74 12.01
C ALA A 264 11.14 -19.10 10.95
N VAL A 265 11.36 -19.39 9.65
CA VAL A 265 10.52 -18.89 8.57
C VAL A 265 9.13 -19.48 8.65
N CYS A 266 8.11 -18.63 8.68
CA CYS A 266 6.73 -19.09 8.70
C CYS A 266 6.31 -19.74 7.35
N THR A 267 5.27 -20.56 7.37
CA THR A 267 4.78 -21.27 6.17
C THR A 267 4.40 -20.32 5.03
N LEU A 268 3.85 -19.15 5.35
CA LEU A 268 3.50 -18.14 4.35
C LEU A 268 4.75 -17.59 3.63
N CYS A 269 5.72 -17.10 4.40
CA CYS A 269 6.95 -16.56 3.80
C CYS A 269 7.75 -17.63 3.05
N ASN A 270 7.75 -18.87 3.57
CA ASN A 270 8.42 -19.98 2.90
C ASN A 270 7.79 -20.33 1.53
N SER A 271 6.48 -20.16 1.38
CA SER A 271 5.81 -20.36 0.08
C SER A 271 6.14 -19.26 -0.94
N LEU A 272 6.52 -18.08 -0.48
CA LEU A 272 6.91 -16.95 -1.32
C LEU A 272 8.40 -16.97 -1.69
N ASP A 273 9.24 -17.71 -0.94
CA ASP A 273 10.69 -17.70 -1.11
C ASP A 273 11.11 -18.04 -2.54
N GLY A 274 11.88 -17.15 -3.14
CA GLY A 274 12.36 -17.28 -4.52
C GLY A 274 11.31 -16.99 -5.60
N THR A 275 10.12 -16.51 -5.24
CA THR A 275 9.15 -16.03 -6.23
C THR A 275 9.66 -14.75 -6.88
N GLU A 276 9.70 -14.75 -8.21
CA GLU A 276 10.12 -13.61 -9.04
C GLU A 276 8.91 -12.99 -9.71
N LEU A 277 8.81 -11.68 -9.65
CA LEU A 277 7.73 -10.88 -10.21
C LEU A 277 8.30 -9.60 -10.82
N ASP A 278 7.53 -8.97 -11.68
CA ASP A 278 7.84 -7.62 -12.13
C ASP A 278 7.68 -6.60 -11.00
N MET A 279 8.29 -5.42 -11.16
CA MET A 279 8.38 -4.41 -10.09
C MET A 279 7.03 -4.05 -9.47
N ASP A 280 5.97 -4.02 -10.28
CA ASP A 280 4.65 -3.54 -9.87
C ASP A 280 3.63 -4.67 -9.60
N GLU A 281 4.03 -5.91 -9.77
CA GLU A 281 3.19 -7.07 -9.45
C GLU A 281 3.13 -7.34 -7.95
N ASN A 282 1.97 -7.79 -7.47
CA ASN A 282 1.78 -8.14 -6.06
C ASN A 282 2.16 -9.60 -5.79
N PHE A 283 2.87 -9.85 -4.70
CA PHE A 283 3.08 -11.21 -4.21
C PHE A 283 1.76 -11.80 -3.68
N ASN A 284 1.46 -13.03 -4.07
CA ASN A 284 0.26 -13.73 -3.60
C ASN A 284 0.45 -14.24 -2.16
N ILE A 285 -0.07 -13.49 -1.19
CA ILE A 285 -0.02 -13.85 0.23
C ILE A 285 -1.29 -14.58 0.72
N GLY A 286 -2.02 -15.24 -0.18
CA GLY A 286 -3.13 -16.12 0.18
C GLY A 286 -4.35 -15.41 0.76
N GLY A 287 -4.69 -14.24 0.26
CA GLY A 287 -5.87 -13.45 0.68
C GLY A 287 -5.81 -12.91 2.12
N ARG A 288 -4.70 -13.10 2.83
CA ARG A 288 -4.48 -12.50 4.15
C ARG A 288 -3.94 -11.09 3.99
N ILE A 289 -4.83 -10.11 3.94
CA ILE A 289 -4.45 -8.70 3.99
C ILE A 289 -4.03 -8.38 5.43
N LEU A 290 -2.74 -8.47 5.74
CA LEU A 290 -2.21 -8.09 7.05
C LEU A 290 -2.00 -6.58 7.16
N PHE A 291 -1.79 -5.92 6.03
CA PHE A 291 -1.60 -4.47 5.91
C PHE A 291 -2.32 -4.00 4.65
N LYS A 292 -3.26 -3.06 4.76
CA LYS A 292 -3.99 -2.50 3.62
C LYS A 292 -3.01 -2.02 2.53
N GLY A 293 -3.22 -2.48 1.30
CA GLY A 293 -2.51 -1.99 0.12
C GLY A 293 -1.05 -2.42 -0.03
N GLN A 294 -0.54 -3.41 0.74
CA GLN A 294 0.89 -3.72 0.74
C GLN A 294 1.20 -5.21 0.50
N HIS A 295 0.79 -5.71 -0.65
CA HIS A 295 1.23 -7.02 -1.16
C HIS A 295 2.46 -6.92 -2.06
N LEU A 296 2.86 -5.70 -2.40
CA LEU A 296 3.93 -5.41 -3.34
C LEU A 296 5.31 -5.85 -2.82
N LEU A 297 5.52 -5.73 -1.50
CA LEU A 297 6.82 -5.95 -0.84
C LEU A 297 6.64 -6.63 0.54
N PRO A 298 7.69 -7.29 1.09
CA PRO A 298 7.71 -7.65 2.51
C PRO A 298 7.63 -6.37 3.40
N PRO A 299 7.15 -6.51 4.64
CA PRO A 299 6.81 -7.72 5.38
C PRO A 299 5.39 -8.25 5.10
N ALA A 300 5.21 -9.57 5.10
CA ALA A 300 3.89 -10.20 4.96
C ALA A 300 3.11 -10.29 6.28
N HIS A 301 3.75 -10.09 7.43
CA HIS A 301 3.15 -10.20 8.77
C HIS A 301 4.01 -9.47 9.81
N PRO A 302 3.47 -9.18 11.02
CA PRO A 302 4.27 -8.60 12.09
C PRO A 302 5.55 -9.43 12.37
N ARG A 303 6.66 -8.73 12.56
CA ARG A 303 8.00 -9.32 12.77
C ARG A 303 8.52 -10.17 11.60
N CYS A 304 8.02 -9.98 10.42
CA CYS A 304 8.61 -10.56 9.22
C CYS A 304 9.97 -9.89 8.94
N ALA A 305 11.00 -10.69 8.69
CA ALA A 305 12.35 -10.24 8.34
C ALA A 305 12.75 -10.69 6.92
N CYS A 306 11.76 -10.83 6.03
CA CYS A 306 11.99 -11.09 4.62
C CYS A 306 12.44 -9.82 3.89
N GLY A 307 13.27 -9.98 2.87
CA GLY A 307 13.72 -8.92 2.00
C GLY A 307 13.37 -9.18 0.54
N VAL A 308 13.64 -8.20 -0.30
CA VAL A 308 13.51 -8.32 -1.76
C VAL A 308 14.90 -8.15 -2.38
N GLN A 309 15.28 -9.10 -3.25
CA GLN A 309 16.40 -8.98 -4.17
C GLN A 309 15.86 -8.45 -5.51
N TYR A 310 16.58 -7.53 -6.12
CA TYR A 310 16.31 -7.07 -7.47
C TYR A 310 17.33 -7.67 -8.43
N ILE A 311 16.87 -8.06 -9.62
CA ILE A 311 17.65 -8.81 -10.61
C ILE A 311 17.42 -8.14 -11.95
N GLU A 312 18.48 -7.63 -12.57
CA GLU A 312 18.39 -7.14 -13.95
C GLU A 312 18.00 -8.27 -14.88
N THR A 313 17.05 -7.96 -15.75
CA THR A 313 16.68 -8.82 -16.86
C THR A 313 17.32 -8.24 -18.10
N SER A 314 17.93 -9.08 -18.94
CA SER A 314 18.31 -8.62 -20.27
C SER A 314 17.06 -8.05 -20.94
N PRO A 315 17.12 -6.87 -21.56
CA PRO A 315 16.00 -6.34 -22.29
C PRO A 315 15.53 -7.41 -23.28
N PRO A 316 14.22 -7.58 -23.52
CA PRO A 316 13.77 -8.38 -24.62
C PRO A 316 14.49 -7.85 -25.85
N VAL A 317 15.13 -8.73 -26.63
CA VAL A 317 15.83 -8.34 -27.84
C VAL A 317 14.78 -7.72 -28.76
N HIS A 318 14.64 -6.39 -28.69
CA HIS A 318 13.95 -5.66 -29.73
C HIS A 318 14.79 -5.83 -30.97
N THR A 319 14.38 -6.74 -31.84
CA THR A 319 14.87 -6.72 -33.20
C THR A 319 14.47 -5.37 -33.78
N ASP A 320 15.44 -4.46 -33.88
CA ASP A 320 15.29 -3.22 -34.62
C ASP A 320 14.75 -3.58 -36.01
N ILE A 321 13.49 -3.29 -36.23
CA ILE A 321 12.91 -3.30 -37.56
C ILE A 321 13.38 -2.01 -38.21
N PRO A 322 14.26 -2.07 -39.22
CA PRO A 322 14.79 -0.85 -39.83
C PRO A 322 13.67 -0.06 -40.49
N GLY A 323 13.60 1.21 -40.13
CA GLY A 323 12.93 2.31 -40.81
C GLY A 323 11.76 1.95 -41.73
N MET A 324 10.55 1.83 -41.17
CA MET A 324 9.33 1.99 -41.95
C MET A 324 8.82 3.42 -41.74
N ASP A 325 8.90 4.22 -42.79
CA ASP A 325 8.09 5.43 -42.89
C ASP A 325 6.61 5.02 -42.79
N ILE A 326 6.00 5.30 -41.64
CA ILE A 326 4.61 4.95 -41.36
C ILE A 326 3.74 5.97 -42.09
N ALA A 327 3.43 5.70 -43.35
CA ALA A 327 2.27 6.32 -43.99
C ALA A 327 1.03 5.69 -43.37
N VAL A 328 0.33 6.41 -42.50
CA VAL A 328 -0.99 6.06 -42.00
C VAL A 328 -1.90 5.92 -43.23
N THR A 329 -2.18 4.69 -43.63
CA THR A 329 -3.05 4.42 -44.74
C THR A 329 -4.48 4.84 -44.40
N GLN A 330 -5.14 5.50 -45.34
CA GLN A 330 -6.46 6.15 -45.25
C GLN A 330 -7.66 5.20 -45.07
N ASN A 331 -7.59 4.23 -44.14
CA ASN A 331 -8.72 3.37 -43.81
C ASN A 331 -8.65 2.93 -42.35
N ASN A 332 -9.03 3.83 -41.45
CA ASN A 332 -8.96 3.68 -39.98
C ASN A 332 -10.34 3.40 -39.37
N SER A 333 -11.33 2.99 -40.13
CA SER A 333 -12.71 2.78 -39.67
C SER A 333 -12.88 1.42 -39.00
N PHE A 334 -13.94 1.28 -38.21
CA PHE A 334 -14.41 0.02 -37.66
C PHE A 334 -14.85 -0.89 -38.82
N ARG A 335 -14.13 -1.98 -39.00
CA ARG A 335 -14.38 -2.98 -40.08
C ARG A 335 -13.74 -4.31 -39.72
N GLU A 336 -13.94 -5.28 -40.57
CA GLU A 336 -13.24 -6.58 -40.50
C GLU A 336 -11.80 -6.45 -41.01
N TYR A 337 -10.85 -6.96 -40.22
CA TYR A 337 -9.42 -7.01 -40.50
C TYR A 337 -8.91 -8.43 -40.39
N SER A 338 -7.88 -8.78 -41.16
CA SER A 338 -7.15 -10.03 -41.03
C SER A 338 -6.21 -9.99 -39.79
N ASP A 339 -5.78 -11.17 -39.33
CA ASP A 339 -4.82 -11.29 -38.23
C ASP A 339 -3.53 -10.49 -38.48
N GLU A 340 -3.03 -10.50 -39.74
CA GLU A 340 -1.84 -9.75 -40.13
C GLU A 340 -2.06 -8.25 -40.04
N GLU A 341 -3.21 -7.75 -40.52
CA GLU A 341 -3.57 -6.33 -40.41
C GLU A 341 -3.70 -5.90 -38.95
N ILE A 342 -4.36 -6.70 -38.09
CA ILE A 342 -4.53 -6.41 -36.66
C ILE A 342 -3.18 -6.32 -35.95
N ASN A 343 -2.29 -7.29 -36.18
CA ASN A 343 -0.95 -7.26 -35.58
C ASN A 343 -0.12 -6.04 -36.06
N ASN A 344 -0.25 -5.67 -37.32
CA ASN A 344 0.40 -4.50 -37.90
C ASN A 344 -0.16 -3.20 -37.28
N ILE A 345 -1.49 -3.07 -37.14
CA ILE A 345 -2.14 -1.95 -36.46
C ILE A 345 -1.65 -1.85 -35.01
N ALA A 346 -1.60 -2.96 -34.28
CA ALA A 346 -1.12 -2.97 -32.88
C ALA A 346 0.32 -2.47 -32.76
N GLY A 347 1.22 -2.85 -33.65
CA GLY A 347 2.58 -2.33 -33.68
C GLY A 347 2.65 -0.84 -33.99
N GLN A 348 1.79 -0.36 -34.92
CA GLN A 348 1.72 1.06 -35.28
C GLN A 348 1.15 1.92 -34.16
N THR A 349 0.03 1.49 -33.55
CA THR A 349 -0.60 2.22 -32.45
C THR A 349 0.29 2.27 -31.21
N GLU A 350 1.02 1.20 -30.88
CA GLU A 350 2.00 1.20 -29.80
C GLU A 350 3.12 2.23 -30.05
N THR A 351 3.61 2.31 -31.29
CA THR A 351 4.60 3.31 -31.70
C THR A 351 4.04 4.73 -31.57
N ILE A 352 2.79 4.94 -31.97
CA ILE A 352 2.11 6.23 -31.83
C ILE A 352 1.98 6.60 -30.35
N ILE A 353 1.43 5.71 -29.53
CA ILE A 353 1.24 5.96 -28.08
C ILE A 353 2.55 6.36 -27.41
N SER A 354 3.66 5.71 -27.75
CA SER A 354 4.96 5.99 -27.13
C SER A 354 5.47 7.43 -27.35
N ARG A 355 4.93 8.15 -28.35
CA ARG A 355 5.23 9.58 -28.56
C ARG A 355 4.49 10.51 -27.60
N TYR A 356 3.37 10.04 -27.04
CA TYR A 356 2.47 10.83 -26.19
C TYR A 356 2.56 10.46 -24.71
N VAL A 357 2.76 9.19 -24.39
CA VAL A 357 2.75 8.67 -23.02
C VAL A 357 4.14 8.14 -22.68
N SER A 358 4.77 8.72 -21.64
CA SER A 358 6.13 8.36 -21.22
C SER A 358 6.17 7.09 -20.37
N THR A 359 5.04 6.69 -19.76
CA THR A 359 4.94 5.46 -18.99
C THR A 359 5.22 4.24 -19.88
N PRO A 360 6.17 3.36 -19.53
CA PRO A 360 6.49 2.18 -20.32
C PRO A 360 5.28 1.26 -20.48
N SER A 361 5.14 0.65 -21.66
CA SER A 361 4.09 -0.33 -21.89
C SER A 361 4.41 -1.65 -21.22
N LYS A 362 3.39 -2.29 -20.65
CA LYS A 362 3.42 -3.69 -20.20
C LYS A 362 2.77 -4.65 -21.18
N TRP A 363 2.37 -4.15 -22.34
CA TRP A 363 1.85 -5.03 -23.36
C TRP A 363 2.88 -6.11 -23.71
N SER A 364 2.43 -7.37 -23.71
CA SER A 364 3.27 -8.54 -24.02
C SER A 364 3.81 -8.58 -25.45
N GLY A 365 3.25 -7.73 -26.33
CA GLY A 365 3.45 -7.79 -27.79
C GLY A 365 2.51 -8.78 -28.48
N ASN A 366 1.65 -9.47 -27.75
CA ASN A 366 0.74 -10.47 -28.28
C ASN A 366 -0.69 -9.93 -28.43
N MET A 367 -1.31 -10.26 -29.57
CA MET A 367 -2.73 -10.01 -29.86
C MET A 367 -3.47 -11.35 -29.89
N VAL A 368 -4.47 -11.48 -29.03
CA VAL A 368 -5.39 -12.62 -29.01
C VAL A 368 -6.61 -12.26 -29.88
N ILE A 369 -6.62 -12.75 -31.11
CA ILE A 369 -7.65 -12.41 -32.09
C ILE A 369 -8.72 -13.49 -32.07
N THR A 370 -9.93 -13.13 -31.63
CA THR A 370 -11.05 -14.10 -31.54
C THR A 370 -12.41 -13.42 -31.45
N ASP A 371 -13.36 -13.86 -32.24
CA ASP A 371 -14.72 -13.32 -32.25
C ASP A 371 -15.60 -13.88 -31.12
N SER A 372 -15.19 -14.99 -30.51
CA SER A 372 -15.88 -15.61 -29.37
C SER A 372 -15.54 -15.00 -28.03
N GLY A 373 -14.44 -14.22 -27.96
CA GLY A 373 -13.88 -13.71 -26.72
C GLY A 373 -13.08 -14.75 -25.94
N VAL A 374 -12.41 -14.31 -24.87
CA VAL A 374 -11.55 -15.11 -23.99
C VAL A 374 -12.00 -14.91 -22.54
N ASP A 375 -11.96 -15.98 -21.74
CA ASP A 375 -12.14 -15.87 -20.28
C ASP A 375 -10.90 -15.21 -19.66
N ASP A 376 -11.09 -14.10 -18.95
CA ASP A 376 -10.02 -13.34 -18.29
C ASP A 376 -9.47 -14.01 -17.01
N GLY A 377 -9.90 -15.23 -16.73
CA GLY A 377 -9.55 -15.97 -15.52
C GLY A 377 -10.44 -15.65 -14.31
N THR A 378 -11.40 -14.75 -14.47
CA THR A 378 -12.41 -14.41 -13.45
C THR A 378 -13.82 -14.91 -13.79
N GLY A 379 -13.96 -15.54 -14.96
CA GLY A 379 -15.23 -16.01 -15.51
C GLY A 379 -15.94 -14.98 -16.40
N HIS A 380 -15.30 -13.85 -16.71
CA HIS A 380 -15.80 -12.90 -17.69
C HIS A 380 -15.22 -13.17 -19.08
N ILE A 381 -16.07 -13.14 -20.09
CA ILE A 381 -15.66 -13.27 -21.49
C ILE A 381 -15.33 -11.88 -22.03
N VAL A 382 -14.06 -11.64 -22.30
CA VAL A 382 -13.53 -10.40 -22.88
C VAL A 382 -13.50 -10.57 -24.41
N LYS A 383 -14.16 -9.69 -25.13
CA LYS A 383 -14.11 -9.63 -26.61
C LYS A 383 -13.15 -8.54 -27.10
N TYR A 384 -13.11 -7.42 -26.40
CA TYR A 384 -12.15 -6.35 -26.58
C TYR A 384 -11.63 -6.02 -25.20
N GLY A 385 -10.32 -6.06 -25.00
CA GLY A 385 -9.78 -5.80 -23.69
C GLY A 385 -8.31 -6.17 -23.54
N LYS A 386 -7.75 -5.71 -22.45
CA LYS A 386 -6.42 -6.10 -21.98
C LYS A 386 -6.57 -7.21 -20.92
N LEU A 387 -5.93 -8.36 -21.14
CA LEU A 387 -5.81 -9.41 -20.14
C LEU A 387 -4.76 -9.05 -19.06
N TRP A 388 -4.81 -9.74 -17.92
CA TRP A 388 -3.90 -9.46 -16.79
C TRP A 388 -2.49 -10.01 -16.98
N ASP A 389 -2.24 -10.83 -17.99
CA ASP A 389 -0.93 -11.19 -18.51
C ASP A 389 -0.40 -10.18 -19.56
N CYS A 390 -1.16 -9.10 -19.77
CA CYS A 390 -0.88 -8.03 -20.70
C CYS A 390 -0.99 -8.38 -22.18
N ASP A 391 -1.63 -9.49 -22.52
CA ASP A 391 -2.12 -9.74 -23.88
C ASP A 391 -3.33 -8.84 -24.17
N ILE A 392 -3.51 -8.45 -25.43
CA ILE A 392 -4.67 -7.67 -25.87
C ILE A 392 -5.58 -8.55 -26.68
N VAL A 393 -6.87 -8.55 -26.32
CA VAL A 393 -7.91 -9.32 -27.01
C VAL A 393 -8.70 -8.41 -27.94
N THR A 394 -8.94 -8.85 -29.17
CA THR A 394 -9.83 -8.19 -30.12
C THR A 394 -10.51 -9.20 -31.01
N GLY A 395 -11.67 -8.84 -31.59
CA GLY A 395 -12.27 -9.58 -32.69
C GLY A 395 -11.65 -9.18 -34.04
N HIS A 396 -12.01 -9.88 -35.10
CA HIS A 396 -11.65 -9.47 -36.49
C HIS A 396 -12.34 -8.16 -36.86
N GLU A 397 -13.57 -7.94 -36.40
CA GLU A 397 -14.27 -6.66 -36.53
C GLU A 397 -13.78 -5.71 -35.43
N THR A 398 -12.91 -4.77 -35.76
CA THR A 398 -12.24 -3.86 -34.82
C THR A 398 -11.88 -2.53 -35.47
N ALA A 399 -11.16 -1.66 -34.74
CA ALA A 399 -10.62 -0.40 -35.26
C ALA A 399 -9.29 -0.06 -34.56
N PRO A 400 -8.40 0.74 -35.18
CA PRO A 400 -7.17 1.19 -34.56
C PRO A 400 -7.37 1.91 -33.24
N ALA A 401 -8.44 2.68 -33.10
CA ALA A 401 -8.79 3.39 -31.85
C ALA A 401 -9.09 2.42 -30.69
N ILE A 402 -9.74 1.27 -30.96
CA ILE A 402 -10.03 0.24 -29.96
C ILE A 402 -8.72 -0.40 -29.47
N ILE A 403 -7.86 -0.81 -30.40
CA ILE A 403 -6.56 -1.41 -30.09
C ILE A 403 -5.71 -0.43 -29.27
N MET A 404 -5.71 0.86 -29.64
CA MET A 404 -5.02 1.92 -28.92
C MET A 404 -5.53 2.10 -27.50
N HIS A 405 -6.85 2.05 -27.30
CA HIS A 405 -7.48 2.13 -25.98
C HIS A 405 -6.95 1.00 -25.07
N GLU A 406 -6.95 -0.23 -25.55
CA GLU A 406 -6.49 -1.39 -24.77
C GLU A 406 -4.97 -1.36 -24.48
N GLN A 407 -4.16 -0.86 -25.43
CA GLN A 407 -2.73 -0.65 -25.21
C GLN A 407 -2.44 0.44 -24.18
N LEU A 408 -3.28 1.47 -24.08
CA LEU A 408 -3.17 2.49 -23.04
C LEU A 408 -3.43 1.92 -21.65
N HIS A 409 -4.34 0.95 -21.50
CA HIS A 409 -4.48 0.19 -20.25
C HIS A 409 -3.20 -0.56 -19.86
N ALA A 410 -2.45 -1.06 -20.83
CA ALA A 410 -1.15 -1.69 -20.57
C ALA A 410 -0.08 -0.70 -20.05
N ARG A 411 -0.29 0.60 -20.23
CA ARG A 411 0.56 1.67 -19.67
C ARG A 411 0.01 2.27 -18.37
N SER A 412 -1.19 1.92 -17.98
CA SER A 412 -1.92 2.51 -16.84
C SER A 412 -2.36 1.43 -15.83
N ALA A 413 -3.50 0.76 -16.05
CA ALA A 413 -4.08 -0.19 -15.10
C ALA A 413 -3.21 -1.41 -14.83
N SER A 414 -2.42 -1.86 -15.80
CA SER A 414 -1.55 -3.04 -15.68
C SER A 414 -0.52 -2.94 -14.56
N TYR A 415 -0.20 -1.74 -14.11
CA TYR A 415 0.72 -1.53 -13.01
C TYR A 415 0.11 -1.82 -11.63
N TYR A 416 -1.22 -1.94 -11.54
CA TYR A 416 -1.94 -2.01 -10.26
C TYR A 416 -2.67 -3.32 -10.01
N GLY A 417 -2.85 -4.15 -11.05
CA GLY A 417 -3.58 -5.41 -10.98
C GLY A 417 -5.11 -5.25 -10.84
N VAL A 418 -5.82 -6.36 -10.95
CA VAL A 418 -7.30 -6.41 -11.05
C VAL A 418 -8.03 -5.77 -9.87
N ASN A 419 -7.54 -5.96 -8.66
CA ASN A 419 -8.21 -5.44 -7.46
C ASN A 419 -8.23 -3.91 -7.38
N VAL A 420 -7.13 -3.26 -7.79
CA VAL A 420 -7.05 -1.79 -7.83
C VAL A 420 -7.83 -1.25 -9.01
N TYR A 421 -7.69 -1.89 -10.18
CA TYR A 421 -8.49 -1.54 -11.34
C TYR A 421 -10.00 -1.56 -11.02
N SER A 422 -10.52 -2.62 -10.40
CA SER A 422 -11.94 -2.73 -10.05
C SER A 422 -12.44 -1.63 -9.11
N GLN A 423 -11.57 -1.11 -8.25
CA GLN A 423 -11.92 0.00 -7.36
C GLN A 423 -11.97 1.35 -8.09
N PHE A 424 -11.18 1.53 -9.12
CA PHE A 424 -11.00 2.79 -9.84
C PHE A 424 -11.37 2.65 -11.33
N GLN A 425 -12.20 1.66 -11.67
CA GLN A 425 -12.50 1.31 -13.06
C GLN A 425 -13.02 2.52 -13.85
N ARG A 426 -13.99 3.27 -13.32
CA ARG A 426 -14.61 4.37 -14.05
C ARG A 426 -13.62 5.48 -14.40
N ILE A 427 -12.77 5.87 -13.45
CA ILE A 427 -11.76 6.91 -13.71
C ILE A 427 -10.63 6.37 -14.60
N GLU A 428 -10.30 5.07 -14.52
CA GLU A 428 -9.35 4.45 -15.43
C GLU A 428 -9.87 4.48 -16.86
N GLU A 429 -11.07 3.94 -17.10
CA GLU A 429 -11.71 3.90 -18.40
C GLU A 429 -11.87 5.30 -18.99
N ALA A 430 -12.33 6.27 -18.18
CA ALA A 430 -12.45 7.66 -18.60
C ALA A 430 -11.10 8.27 -19.02
N SER A 431 -10.06 8.02 -18.24
CA SER A 431 -8.72 8.58 -18.52
C SER A 431 -8.09 7.96 -19.77
N VAL A 432 -8.22 6.65 -19.93
CA VAL A 432 -7.70 5.90 -21.08
C VAL A 432 -8.46 6.29 -22.34
N GLN A 433 -9.81 6.30 -22.29
CA GLN A 433 -10.63 6.71 -23.43
C GLN A 433 -10.34 8.17 -23.84
N TYR A 434 -10.23 9.08 -22.86
CA TYR A 434 -9.89 10.47 -23.15
C TYR A 434 -8.54 10.57 -23.87
N MET A 435 -7.50 9.89 -23.37
CA MET A 435 -6.17 9.90 -23.99
C MET A 435 -6.20 9.27 -25.39
N ALA A 436 -6.92 8.15 -25.58
CA ALA A 436 -7.10 7.52 -26.89
C ALA A 436 -7.74 8.48 -27.90
N MET A 437 -8.83 9.16 -27.51
CA MET A 437 -9.52 10.13 -28.37
C MET A 437 -8.59 11.28 -28.77
N GLU A 438 -7.84 11.85 -27.82
CA GLU A 438 -6.95 12.98 -28.11
C GLU A 438 -5.79 12.57 -29.01
N ILE A 439 -5.22 11.36 -28.84
CA ILE A 439 -4.19 10.83 -29.75
C ILE A 439 -4.80 10.58 -31.14
N CYS A 440 -5.97 9.95 -31.22
CA CYS A 440 -6.65 9.70 -32.50
C CYS A 440 -6.88 11.01 -33.27
N MET A 441 -7.40 12.05 -32.60
CA MET A 441 -7.59 13.36 -33.22
C MET A 441 -6.27 13.99 -33.70
N ALA A 442 -5.20 13.87 -32.90
CA ALA A 442 -3.91 14.42 -33.26
C ALA A 442 -3.25 13.71 -34.45
N GLU A 443 -3.47 12.39 -34.58
CA GLU A 443 -2.86 11.55 -35.62
C GLU A 443 -3.80 11.30 -36.83
N GLY A 444 -5.01 11.88 -36.83
CA GLY A 444 -5.99 11.72 -37.92
C GLY A 444 -6.58 10.31 -37.99
N ILE A 445 -6.64 9.59 -36.88
CA ILE A 445 -7.29 8.28 -36.72
C ILE A 445 -8.75 8.53 -36.40
N GLU A 446 -9.66 7.72 -36.97
CA GLU A 446 -11.08 7.83 -36.70
C GLU A 446 -11.38 7.52 -35.24
N VAL A 447 -12.05 8.42 -34.54
CA VAL A 447 -12.52 8.21 -33.17
C VAL A 447 -13.76 7.34 -33.19
N ILE A 448 -13.79 6.30 -32.36
CA ILE A 448 -14.94 5.39 -32.23
C ILE A 448 -15.71 5.73 -30.95
N ASP A 449 -17.03 5.83 -31.07
CA ASP A 449 -17.92 6.02 -29.91
C ASP A 449 -17.79 4.85 -28.93
N SER A 450 -17.72 5.18 -27.65
CA SER A 450 -17.52 4.23 -26.57
C SER A 450 -18.59 4.41 -25.49
N VAL A 451 -18.87 3.35 -24.76
CA VAL A 451 -19.70 3.40 -23.54
C VAL A 451 -19.11 4.28 -22.44
N TYR A 452 -17.86 4.70 -22.59
CA TYR A 452 -17.15 5.57 -21.63
C TYR A 452 -17.18 7.05 -21.99
N ASP A 453 -17.78 7.43 -23.12
CA ASP A 453 -17.78 8.82 -23.60
C ASP A 453 -18.48 9.79 -22.63
N GLU A 454 -19.53 9.33 -21.94
CA GLU A 454 -20.15 10.13 -20.86
C GLU A 454 -19.16 10.44 -19.72
N ASN A 455 -18.29 9.51 -19.39
CA ASN A 455 -17.26 9.69 -18.37
C ASN A 455 -16.15 10.65 -18.86
N VAL A 456 -15.80 10.58 -20.15
CA VAL A 456 -14.87 11.53 -20.79
C VAL A 456 -15.46 12.95 -20.77
N ASP A 457 -16.75 13.10 -21.01
CA ASP A 457 -17.44 14.40 -20.95
C ASP A 457 -17.38 15.03 -19.55
N ILE A 458 -17.40 14.21 -18.49
CA ILE A 458 -17.18 14.69 -17.12
C ILE A 458 -15.77 15.26 -17.00
N LEU A 459 -14.75 14.53 -17.46
CA LEU A 459 -13.37 15.00 -17.43
C LEU A 459 -13.15 16.26 -18.28
N ARG A 460 -13.79 16.36 -19.45
CA ARG A 460 -13.75 17.56 -20.28
C ARG A 460 -14.39 18.78 -19.61
N LYS A 461 -15.53 18.60 -18.92
CA LYS A 461 -16.13 19.65 -18.12
C LYS A 461 -15.20 20.13 -17.02
N ILE A 462 -14.60 19.21 -16.29
CA ILE A 462 -13.60 19.52 -15.25
C ILE A 462 -12.42 20.28 -15.87
N ARG A 463 -11.88 19.79 -16.98
CA ARG A 463 -10.77 20.40 -17.73
C ARG A 463 -11.10 21.86 -18.12
N GLY A 464 -12.33 22.14 -18.51
CA GLY A 464 -12.78 23.50 -18.88
C GLY A 464 -12.60 24.55 -17.77
N TYR A 465 -12.44 24.14 -16.52
CA TYR A 465 -12.17 25.02 -15.38
C TYR A 465 -10.67 25.08 -15.01
N LEU A 466 -9.83 24.23 -15.60
CA LEU A 466 -8.40 24.13 -15.26
C LEU A 466 -7.55 24.93 -16.26
N ASP A 467 -7.38 26.23 -16.00
CA ASP A 467 -6.59 27.14 -16.85
C ASP A 467 -5.11 26.76 -16.98
N SER A 468 -4.60 25.83 -16.13
CA SER A 468 -3.21 25.40 -16.11
C SER A 468 -2.80 24.50 -17.27
N PHE A 469 -3.76 23.99 -18.06
CA PHE A 469 -3.50 23.13 -19.22
C PHE A 469 -3.84 23.87 -20.52
N GLY A 470 -2.92 23.81 -21.48
CA GLY A 470 -3.09 24.48 -22.78
C GLY A 470 -4.16 23.84 -23.64
N THR A 471 -4.14 22.51 -23.76
CA THR A 471 -5.04 21.71 -24.58
C THR A 471 -5.65 20.56 -23.80
N ASP A 472 -6.66 19.92 -24.38
CA ASP A 472 -7.28 18.70 -23.83
C ASP A 472 -6.27 17.56 -23.84
N LEU A 473 -5.43 17.48 -24.87
CA LEU A 473 -4.33 16.53 -24.95
C LEU A 473 -3.31 16.71 -23.80
N ASP A 474 -2.95 17.94 -23.45
CA ASP A 474 -2.04 18.20 -22.31
C ASP A 474 -2.61 17.71 -20.99
N PHE A 475 -3.94 17.91 -20.81
CA PHE A 475 -4.62 17.43 -19.61
C PHE A 475 -4.74 15.89 -19.59
N ALA A 476 -5.17 15.28 -20.71
CA ALA A 476 -5.31 13.83 -20.82
C ALA A 476 -3.96 13.12 -20.60
N LYS A 477 -2.88 13.66 -21.17
CA LYS A 477 -1.50 13.20 -20.96
C LYS A 477 -1.09 13.29 -19.48
N ALA A 478 -1.27 14.45 -18.86
CA ALA A 478 -0.93 14.63 -17.45
C ALA A 478 -1.75 13.70 -16.54
N LEU A 479 -3.03 13.47 -16.87
CA LEU A 479 -3.92 12.61 -16.09
C LEU A 479 -3.54 11.13 -16.18
N ILE A 480 -3.23 10.62 -17.38
CA ILE A 480 -2.90 9.20 -17.55
C ILE A 480 -1.56 8.84 -16.92
N GLU A 481 -0.65 9.80 -16.81
CA GLU A 481 0.64 9.64 -16.13
C GLU A 481 0.53 9.66 -14.60
N VAL A 482 -0.60 10.14 -14.05
CA VAL A 482 -0.87 10.02 -12.61
C VAL A 482 -1.16 8.55 -12.27
N PRO A 483 -0.52 7.98 -11.24
CA PRO A 483 -0.85 6.65 -10.74
C PRO A 483 -2.35 6.49 -10.49
N LEU A 484 -2.95 5.39 -10.99
CA LEU A 484 -4.41 5.19 -10.98
C LEU A 484 -5.08 5.48 -9.62
N PRO A 485 -4.57 5.00 -8.46
CA PRO A 485 -5.18 5.30 -7.16
C PRO A 485 -5.16 6.79 -6.77
N GLY A 486 -4.30 7.58 -7.39
CA GLY A 486 -4.12 9.01 -7.08
C GLY A 486 -4.84 9.97 -8.03
N ARG A 487 -5.48 9.49 -9.09
CA ARG A 487 -6.07 10.38 -10.12
C ARG A 487 -7.19 11.25 -9.59
N MET A 488 -8.07 10.70 -8.78
CA MET A 488 -9.18 11.44 -8.17
C MET A 488 -8.66 12.56 -7.27
N ASP A 489 -7.68 12.26 -6.43
CA ASP A 489 -7.06 13.25 -5.53
C ASP A 489 -6.32 14.32 -6.34
N TRP A 490 -5.58 13.91 -7.37
CA TRP A 490 -4.86 14.85 -8.24
C TRP A 490 -5.80 15.83 -8.93
N ILE A 491 -6.95 15.38 -9.47
CA ILE A 491 -7.96 16.26 -10.07
C ILE A 491 -8.53 17.21 -9.01
N SER A 492 -8.87 16.69 -7.83
CA SER A 492 -9.39 17.47 -6.70
C SER A 492 -8.42 18.57 -6.28
N GLU A 493 -7.12 18.25 -6.18
CA GLU A 493 -6.08 19.23 -5.85
C GLU A 493 -5.96 20.32 -6.92
N LYS A 494 -6.01 19.96 -8.21
CA LYS A 494 -5.99 20.93 -9.31
C LYS A 494 -7.19 21.85 -9.28
N LEU A 495 -8.39 21.31 -9.07
CA LEU A 495 -9.62 22.10 -8.90
C LEU A 495 -9.52 23.06 -7.71
N TYR A 496 -9.03 22.58 -6.56
CA TYR A 496 -8.86 23.39 -5.37
C TYR A 496 -7.84 24.53 -5.58
N ALA A 497 -6.71 24.25 -6.23
CA ALA A 497 -5.71 25.26 -6.57
C ALA A 497 -6.30 26.35 -7.48
N THR A 498 -7.04 25.94 -8.52
CA THR A 498 -7.67 26.87 -9.47
C THR A 498 -8.68 27.79 -8.79
N ILE A 499 -9.46 27.28 -7.83
CA ILE A 499 -10.44 28.11 -7.08
C ILE A 499 -9.74 29.14 -6.21
N ARG A 500 -8.63 28.80 -5.59
CA ARG A 500 -7.87 29.76 -4.78
C ARG A 500 -7.30 30.91 -5.60
N GLU A 501 -6.99 30.65 -6.86
CA GLU A 501 -6.33 31.61 -7.75
C GLU A 501 -7.32 32.35 -8.65
N ASN A 502 -8.49 31.76 -8.92
CA ASN A 502 -9.47 32.29 -9.87
C ASN A 502 -10.79 32.68 -9.18
N THR A 503 -10.98 34.00 -9.02
CA THR A 503 -12.19 34.56 -8.40
C THR A 503 -13.47 34.38 -9.22
N LYS A 504 -13.40 33.84 -10.43
CA LYS A 504 -14.56 33.59 -11.31
C LYS A 504 -15.25 32.26 -11.01
N ILE A 505 -14.58 31.34 -10.33
CA ILE A 505 -15.17 30.05 -9.94
C ILE A 505 -15.83 30.21 -8.58
N THR A 506 -17.13 29.96 -8.51
CA THR A 506 -17.88 30.05 -7.27
C THR A 506 -17.75 28.78 -6.43
N VAL A 507 -18.04 28.87 -5.14
CA VAL A 507 -18.14 27.69 -4.26
C VAL A 507 -19.17 26.68 -4.77
N ALA A 508 -20.26 27.16 -5.41
CA ALA A 508 -21.28 26.30 -6.01
C ALA A 508 -20.73 25.52 -7.21
N ASP A 509 -19.92 26.17 -8.07
CA ASP A 509 -19.24 25.49 -9.18
C ASP A 509 -18.30 24.40 -8.66
N TYR A 510 -17.54 24.68 -7.59
CA TYR A 510 -16.66 23.70 -6.96
C TYR A 510 -17.43 22.48 -6.46
N ILE A 511 -18.50 22.70 -5.70
CA ILE A 511 -19.35 21.61 -5.20
C ILE A 511 -19.94 20.80 -6.37
N GLY A 512 -20.37 21.48 -7.43
CA GLY A 512 -20.87 20.82 -8.64
C GLY A 512 -19.81 19.95 -9.33
N LEU A 513 -18.56 20.46 -9.45
CA LEU A 513 -17.46 19.74 -10.08
C LEU A 513 -16.96 18.58 -9.23
N THR A 514 -16.90 18.73 -7.91
CA THR A 514 -16.55 17.61 -7.00
C THR A 514 -17.60 16.51 -7.05
N ASN A 515 -18.89 16.84 -7.08
CA ASN A 515 -19.95 15.84 -7.23
C ASN A 515 -19.87 15.10 -8.58
N LEU A 516 -19.51 15.80 -9.67
CA LEU A 516 -19.25 15.16 -10.96
C LEU A 516 -18.02 14.23 -10.90
N LEU A 517 -16.95 14.67 -10.26
CA LEU A 517 -15.76 13.86 -10.06
C LEU A 517 -16.07 12.60 -9.24
N ASP A 518 -16.84 12.75 -8.15
CA ASP A 518 -17.26 11.62 -7.30
C ASP A 518 -18.08 10.57 -8.07
N SER A 519 -18.73 10.94 -9.18
CA SER A 519 -19.46 9.98 -10.03
C SER A 519 -18.52 9.07 -10.85
N LEU A 520 -17.25 9.40 -10.93
CA LEU A 520 -16.19 8.57 -11.56
C LEU A 520 -15.51 7.59 -10.57
N TYR A 521 -15.97 7.60 -9.32
CA TYR A 521 -15.49 6.66 -8.29
C TYR A 521 -16.22 5.27 -8.39
#